data_ea2256d1c1da9b55857400d8e3176a3b
#
_entry.id   ea2256d1c1da9b55857400d8e3176a3b
#
_cell.length_a   1.000
_cell.length_b   1.000
_cell.length_c   1.000
_cell.angle_alpha   90.00
_cell.angle_beta   90.00
_cell.angle_gamma   90.00
#
_symmetry.space_group_name_H-M   'P 1'
#
loop_
_entity.id
_entity.type
_entity.pdbx_description
1 polymer ?
#
loop_
_entity_poly.entity_id
_entity_poly.type
_entity_poly.pdbx_seq_one_letter_code
_entity_poly.pdbx_strand_id
1 'polypeptide(L)'
;MYKRQIQQRFSNFLDPLGNYDVTGFQLSQSLFGLSSGGISGSGLGEGHPELVPVAHSDYILAAIGEEFGLIGLAAVLVLFGMLTTRGFGTALRTRDTYGKLVASGLSLTLAVQVFVVTGGISALLPMTGLTTPFMSAGGSSLMANYVLLAILLRISNAARRPMQETSGNAPSDTSMFPSVQEAHR
;
A
#
# COMPACT_ATOMS: atom_id res chain seq x y z
N MET A 1 -12.79 -26.61 10.92
CA MET A 1 -11.87 -25.64 11.53
C MET A 1 -12.18 -24.20 11.13
N TYR A 2 -12.34 -23.85 9.87
CA TYR A 2 -12.58 -22.49 9.38
C TYR A 2 -13.82 -21.77 9.95
N LYS A 3 -14.96 -22.44 10.10
CA LYS A 3 -16.20 -21.84 10.66
C LYS A 3 -16.03 -21.28 12.07
N ARG A 4 -15.32 -21.97 12.95
CA ARG A 4 -15.07 -21.49 14.31
C ARG A 4 -14.21 -20.21 14.34
N GLN A 5 -13.17 -20.14 13.52
CA GLN A 5 -12.30 -18.97 13.46
C GLN A 5 -13.04 -17.73 12.93
N ILE A 6 -13.89 -17.90 11.92
CA ILE A 6 -14.69 -16.78 11.38
C ILE A 6 -15.71 -16.31 12.44
N GLN A 7 -16.39 -17.23 13.11
CA GLN A 7 -17.34 -16.89 14.17
C GLN A 7 -16.64 -16.16 15.33
N GLN A 8 -15.46 -16.62 15.75
CA GLN A 8 -14.69 -15.98 16.81
C GLN A 8 -14.26 -14.56 16.43
N ARG A 9 -13.77 -14.34 15.19
CA ARG A 9 -13.41 -13.01 14.70
C ARG A 9 -14.61 -12.06 14.65
N PHE A 10 -15.77 -12.58 14.28
CA PHE A 10 -17.02 -11.80 14.24
C PHE A 10 -17.53 -11.51 15.66
N SER A 11 -17.47 -12.45 16.59
CA SER A 11 -17.89 -12.20 17.97
C SER A 11 -16.97 -11.22 18.69
N ASN A 12 -15.64 -11.30 18.45
CA ASN A 12 -14.67 -10.34 18.98
C ASN A 12 -14.84 -8.93 18.38
N PHE A 13 -15.29 -8.83 17.13
CA PHE A 13 -15.61 -7.56 16.50
C PHE A 13 -16.86 -6.92 17.10
N LEU A 14 -17.90 -7.71 17.39
CA LEU A 14 -19.16 -7.20 17.94
C LEU A 14 -19.03 -6.82 19.42
N ASP A 15 -18.26 -7.57 20.19
CA ASP A 15 -18.03 -7.32 21.61
C ASP A 15 -16.58 -7.67 22.01
N PRO A 16 -15.63 -6.78 21.71
CA PRO A 16 -14.22 -7.00 22.01
C PRO A 16 -13.94 -7.02 23.52
N LEU A 17 -14.67 -6.24 24.32
CA LEU A 17 -14.46 -6.14 25.74
C LEU A 17 -15.11 -7.30 26.50
N GLY A 18 -16.27 -7.77 26.09
CA GLY A 18 -16.92 -8.95 26.66
C GLY A 18 -16.17 -10.27 26.41
N ASN A 19 -15.36 -10.32 25.35
CA ASN A 19 -14.53 -11.48 25.00
C ASN A 19 -13.04 -11.30 25.41
N TYR A 20 -12.71 -10.35 26.27
CA TYR A 20 -11.35 -9.98 26.66
C TYR A 20 -10.50 -11.16 27.09
N ASP A 21 -11.00 -12.00 27.98
CA ASP A 21 -10.23 -13.09 28.59
C ASP A 21 -9.99 -14.29 27.68
N VAL A 22 -10.71 -14.40 26.56
CA VAL A 22 -10.69 -15.59 25.70
C VAL A 22 -10.02 -15.37 24.38
N THR A 23 -10.48 -14.39 23.60
CA THR A 23 -10.03 -14.19 22.21
C THR A 23 -9.95 -12.73 21.79
N GLY A 24 -10.56 -11.82 22.56
CA GLY A 24 -10.62 -10.38 22.30
C GLY A 24 -9.43 -9.59 22.85
N PHE A 25 -8.52 -10.23 23.59
CA PHE A 25 -7.42 -9.59 24.30
C PHE A 25 -6.61 -8.63 23.41
N GLN A 26 -6.16 -9.09 22.25
CA GLN A 26 -5.34 -8.29 21.33
C GLN A 26 -6.05 -7.03 20.82
N LEU A 27 -7.33 -7.18 20.44
CA LEU A 27 -8.12 -6.04 19.92
C LEU A 27 -8.44 -5.07 21.04
N SER A 28 -8.80 -5.58 22.24
CA SER A 28 -9.07 -4.73 23.41
C SER A 28 -7.83 -3.96 23.84
N GLN A 29 -6.66 -4.60 23.89
CA GLN A 29 -5.40 -3.93 24.20
C GLN A 29 -5.04 -2.86 23.16
N SER A 30 -5.27 -3.11 21.86
CA SER A 30 -5.04 -2.10 20.82
C SER A 30 -5.97 -0.89 20.99
N LEU A 31 -7.23 -1.10 21.39
CA LEU A 31 -8.16 -0.02 21.68
C LEU A 31 -7.76 0.77 22.94
N PHE A 32 -7.28 0.09 23.97
CA PHE A 32 -6.74 0.76 25.16
C PHE A 32 -5.49 1.58 24.83
N GLY A 33 -4.54 1.04 24.04
CA GLY A 33 -3.38 1.77 23.55
C GLY A 33 -3.76 3.03 22.76
N LEU A 34 -4.71 2.90 21.82
CA LEU A 34 -5.23 4.05 21.08
C LEU A 34 -5.92 5.08 22.00
N SER A 35 -6.62 4.62 23.04
CA SER A 35 -7.28 5.48 24.04
C SER A 35 -6.28 6.19 24.93
N SER A 36 -5.22 5.51 25.38
CA SER A 36 -4.17 6.09 26.24
C SER A 36 -3.33 7.11 25.49
N GLY A 37 -3.05 6.89 24.19
CA GLY A 37 -2.31 7.82 23.36
C GLY A 37 -3.00 9.17 23.14
N GLY A 38 -4.33 9.23 23.21
CA GLY A 38 -5.07 10.49 23.04
C GLY A 38 -4.73 11.22 21.75
N ILE A 39 -4.64 12.56 21.81
CA ILE A 39 -4.36 13.41 20.64
C ILE A 39 -2.85 13.49 20.35
N SER A 40 -2.03 13.69 21.38
CA SER A 40 -0.58 13.98 21.25
C SER A 40 0.34 12.78 21.47
N GLY A 41 -0.20 11.65 21.90
CA GLY A 41 0.57 10.47 22.28
C GLY A 41 1.04 10.48 23.73
N SER A 42 1.39 9.29 24.22
CA SER A 42 2.02 9.12 25.56
C SER A 42 3.48 9.58 25.57
N GLY A 43 4.13 9.60 24.41
CA GLY A 43 5.56 9.89 24.25
C GLY A 43 6.34 8.68 23.71
N LEU A 44 7.45 8.97 23.03
CA LEU A 44 8.34 7.94 22.47
C LEU A 44 8.94 7.08 23.61
N GLY A 45 8.59 5.79 23.62
CA GLY A 45 9.08 4.84 24.61
C GLY A 45 8.39 4.91 25.98
N GLU A 46 7.36 5.76 26.16
CA GLU A 46 6.54 5.80 27.37
C GLU A 46 5.24 5.00 27.22
N GLY A 47 4.91 4.57 26.02
CA GLY A 47 3.85 3.59 25.77
C GLY A 47 4.27 2.18 26.18
N HIS A 48 3.31 1.29 26.30
CA HIS A 48 3.51 -0.12 26.64
C HIS A 48 3.07 -1.05 25.50
N PRO A 49 3.62 -0.88 24.27
CA PRO A 49 3.25 -1.71 23.13
C PRO A 49 3.57 -3.20 23.34
N GLU A 50 4.47 -3.53 24.29
CA GLU A 50 4.76 -4.90 24.71
C GLU A 50 3.57 -5.62 25.35
N LEU A 51 2.56 -4.89 25.83
CA LEU A 51 1.33 -5.48 26.38
C LEU A 51 0.42 -6.04 25.29
N VAL A 52 0.62 -5.59 24.03
CA VAL A 52 -0.12 -6.11 22.88
C VAL A 52 0.69 -7.26 22.25
N PRO A 53 0.26 -8.53 22.39
CA PRO A 53 0.94 -9.64 21.75
C PRO A 53 1.02 -9.41 20.23
N VAL A 54 2.23 -9.58 19.65
CA VAL A 54 2.47 -9.39 18.21
C VAL A 54 2.23 -7.94 17.71
N ALA A 55 2.41 -6.93 18.58
CA ALA A 55 2.25 -5.51 18.24
C ALA A 55 3.07 -5.08 16.99
N HIS A 56 4.26 -5.65 16.82
CA HIS A 56 5.17 -5.35 15.70
C HIS A 56 4.77 -5.97 14.35
N SER A 57 3.68 -6.74 14.27
CA SER A 57 3.16 -7.23 12.99
C SER A 57 1.82 -6.58 12.63
N ASP A 58 0.73 -7.03 13.21
CA ASP A 58 -0.61 -6.64 12.78
C ASP A 58 -1.12 -5.36 13.47
N TYR A 59 -0.55 -5.03 14.64
CA TYR A 59 -0.97 -3.92 15.50
C TYR A 59 0.03 -2.75 15.55
N ILE A 60 0.99 -2.69 14.61
CA ILE A 60 1.99 -1.61 14.58
C ILE A 60 1.37 -0.21 14.53
N LEU A 61 0.24 -0.05 13.83
CA LEU A 61 -0.48 1.23 13.79
C LEU A 61 -1.12 1.58 15.14
N ALA A 62 -1.51 0.59 15.94
CA ALA A 62 -2.00 0.84 17.29
C ALA A 62 -0.88 1.32 18.20
N ALA A 63 0.31 0.71 18.11
CA ALA A 63 1.51 1.16 18.84
C ALA A 63 1.89 2.60 18.46
N ILE A 64 1.84 2.95 17.17
CA ILE A 64 2.06 4.33 16.70
C ILE A 64 0.99 5.27 17.28
N GLY A 65 -0.27 4.83 17.33
CA GLY A 65 -1.36 5.62 17.91
C GLY A 65 -1.22 5.81 19.42
N GLU A 66 -0.60 4.90 20.14
CA GLU A 66 -0.30 5.01 21.57
C GLU A 66 0.87 6.00 21.82
N GLU A 67 1.99 5.85 21.12
CA GLU A 67 3.18 6.68 21.32
C GLU A 67 3.07 8.09 20.75
N PHE A 68 2.55 8.22 19.53
CA PHE A 68 2.43 9.49 18.79
C PHE A 68 1.02 10.08 18.77
N GLY A 69 0.06 9.39 19.34
CA GLY A 69 -1.34 9.80 19.39
C GLY A 69 -2.04 9.79 18.04
N LEU A 70 -3.20 10.43 18.04
CA LEU A 70 -4.02 10.58 16.82
C LEU A 70 -3.29 11.37 15.73
N ILE A 71 -2.45 12.34 16.10
CA ILE A 71 -1.68 13.15 15.15
C ILE A 71 -0.66 12.27 14.40
N GLY A 72 0.08 11.41 15.11
CA GLY A 72 1.03 10.50 14.51
C GLY A 72 0.37 9.47 13.61
N LEU A 73 -0.73 8.87 14.07
CA LEU A 73 -1.52 7.93 13.27
C LEU A 73 -2.06 8.61 11.99
N ALA A 74 -2.62 9.82 12.12
CA ALA A 74 -3.11 10.58 10.97
C ALA A 74 -1.98 10.90 9.99
N ALA A 75 -0.79 11.29 10.46
CA ALA A 75 0.36 11.56 9.61
C ALA A 75 0.75 10.32 8.78
N VAL A 76 0.81 9.14 9.39
CA VAL A 76 1.09 7.87 8.70
C VAL A 76 0.01 7.57 7.66
N LEU A 77 -1.27 7.74 7.99
CA LEU A 77 -2.37 7.52 7.05
C LEU A 77 -2.33 8.49 5.87
N VAL A 78 -1.98 9.76 6.11
CA VAL A 78 -1.78 10.76 5.05
C VAL A 78 -0.63 10.34 4.12
N LEU A 79 0.49 9.85 4.66
CA LEU A 79 1.60 9.34 3.84
C LEU A 79 1.17 8.17 2.94
N PHE A 80 0.41 7.20 3.47
CA PHE A 80 -0.16 6.12 2.67
C PHE A 80 -1.16 6.63 1.62
N GLY A 81 -1.99 7.61 1.99
CA GLY A 81 -2.90 8.28 1.06
C GLY A 81 -2.16 8.98 -0.08
N MET A 82 -1.07 9.70 0.24
CA MET A 82 -0.21 10.33 -0.77
C MET A 82 0.45 9.28 -1.69
N LEU A 83 0.94 8.18 -1.15
CA LEU A 83 1.53 7.11 -1.94
C LEU A 83 0.49 6.50 -2.89
N THR A 84 -0.70 6.21 -2.39
CA THR A 84 -1.82 5.66 -3.17
C THR A 84 -2.28 6.61 -4.28
N THR A 85 -2.46 7.89 -3.96
CA THR A 85 -2.86 8.90 -4.96
C THR A 85 -1.81 9.11 -6.03
N ARG A 86 -0.51 9.04 -5.68
CA ARG A 86 0.59 9.06 -6.66
C ARG A 86 0.58 7.82 -7.54
N GLY A 87 0.25 6.65 -6.99
CA GLY A 87 0.07 5.42 -7.76
C GLY A 87 -1.05 5.52 -8.77
N PHE A 88 -2.24 6.00 -8.39
CA PHE A 88 -3.35 6.26 -9.31
C PHE A 88 -3.00 7.34 -10.34
N GLY A 89 -2.30 8.41 -9.93
CA GLY A 89 -1.80 9.43 -10.84
C GLY A 89 -0.86 8.87 -11.90
N THR A 90 -0.05 7.88 -11.55
CA THR A 90 0.79 7.14 -12.51
C THR A 90 -0.06 6.35 -13.51
N ALA A 91 -1.08 5.64 -13.03
CA ALA A 91 -2.01 4.91 -13.90
C ALA A 91 -2.69 5.82 -14.92
N LEU A 92 -3.13 7.02 -14.51
CA LEU A 92 -3.78 7.99 -15.41
C LEU A 92 -2.83 8.56 -16.48
N ARG A 93 -1.54 8.68 -16.16
CA ARG A 93 -0.51 9.22 -17.10
C ARG A 93 0.05 8.17 -18.04
N THR A 94 -0.11 6.90 -17.72
CA THR A 94 0.39 5.79 -18.54
C THR A 94 -0.45 5.66 -19.80
N ARG A 95 0.20 5.62 -20.97
CA ARG A 95 -0.47 5.51 -22.28
C ARG A 95 -0.79 4.05 -22.63
N ASP A 96 0.05 3.14 -22.20
CA ASP A 96 -0.13 1.72 -22.42
C ASP A 96 -1.26 1.17 -21.53
N THR A 97 -2.21 0.46 -22.15
CA THR A 97 -3.38 -0.11 -21.47
C THR A 97 -2.99 -1.12 -20.39
N TYR A 98 -1.98 -1.95 -20.66
CA TYR A 98 -1.50 -2.94 -19.69
C TYR A 98 -0.85 -2.25 -18.48
N GLY A 99 0.08 -1.34 -18.71
CA GLY A 99 0.72 -0.56 -17.64
C GLY A 99 -0.29 0.24 -16.80
N LYS A 100 -1.32 0.80 -17.44
CA LYS A 100 -2.41 1.50 -16.76
C LYS A 100 -3.19 0.58 -15.82
N LEU A 101 -3.59 -0.60 -16.29
CA LEU A 101 -4.32 -1.59 -15.48
C LEU A 101 -3.46 -2.10 -14.31
N VAL A 102 -2.19 -2.42 -14.57
CA VAL A 102 -1.27 -2.86 -13.51
C VAL A 102 -1.08 -1.78 -12.46
N ALA A 103 -0.79 -0.53 -12.87
CA ALA A 103 -0.58 0.57 -11.92
C ALA A 103 -1.85 0.86 -11.09
N SER A 104 -3.04 0.84 -11.70
CA SER A 104 -4.30 1.03 -10.98
C SER A 104 -4.59 -0.12 -10.01
N GLY A 105 -4.37 -1.36 -10.42
CA GLY A 105 -4.55 -2.55 -9.59
C GLY A 105 -3.62 -2.56 -8.37
N LEU A 106 -2.34 -2.27 -8.56
CA LEU A 106 -1.37 -2.21 -7.47
C LEU A 106 -1.68 -1.07 -6.49
N SER A 107 -2.09 0.11 -7.00
CA SER A 107 -2.49 1.24 -6.16
C SER A 107 -3.75 0.94 -5.36
N LEU A 108 -4.73 0.26 -5.98
CA LEU A 108 -5.94 -0.18 -5.31
C LEU A 108 -5.65 -1.22 -4.22
N THR A 109 -4.77 -2.18 -4.50
CA THR A 109 -4.34 -3.19 -3.52
C THR A 109 -3.75 -2.52 -2.28
N LEU A 110 -2.86 -1.54 -2.46
CA LEU A 110 -2.28 -0.77 -1.36
C LEU A 110 -3.35 0.00 -0.58
N ALA A 111 -4.27 0.67 -1.28
CA ALA A 111 -5.36 1.43 -0.65
C ALA A 111 -6.26 0.53 0.21
N VAL A 112 -6.69 -0.61 -0.35
CA VAL A 112 -7.55 -1.57 0.35
C VAL A 112 -6.81 -2.18 1.55
N GLN A 113 -5.53 -2.53 1.40
CA GLN A 113 -4.72 -3.08 2.49
C GLN A 113 -4.64 -2.10 3.66
N VAL A 114 -4.30 -0.83 3.41
CA VAL A 114 -4.24 0.21 4.45
C VAL A 114 -5.61 0.42 5.09
N PHE A 115 -6.68 0.50 4.29
CA PHE A 115 -8.04 0.68 4.78
C PHE A 115 -8.48 -0.46 5.70
N VAL A 116 -8.26 -1.72 5.29
CA VAL A 116 -8.65 -2.90 6.07
C VAL A 116 -7.85 -3.02 7.36
N VAL A 117 -6.54 -2.73 7.34
CA VAL A 117 -5.71 -2.78 8.55
C VAL A 117 -6.14 -1.69 9.53
N THR A 118 -6.31 -0.44 9.05
CA THR A 118 -6.75 0.68 9.90
C THR A 118 -8.14 0.43 10.48
N GLY A 119 -9.07 -0.06 9.63
CA GLY A 119 -10.42 -0.41 10.07
C GLY A 119 -10.44 -1.56 11.08
N GLY A 120 -9.51 -2.52 10.96
CA GLY A 120 -9.38 -3.64 11.89
C GLY A 120 -8.93 -3.20 13.28
N ILE A 121 -7.88 -2.36 13.39
CA ILE A 121 -7.36 -1.90 14.68
C ILE A 121 -8.30 -0.91 15.38
N SER A 122 -9.10 -0.16 14.62
CA SER A 122 -10.11 0.77 15.18
C SER A 122 -11.46 0.11 15.46
N ALA A 123 -11.54 -1.23 15.37
CA ALA A 123 -12.78 -2.00 15.53
C ALA A 123 -13.94 -1.53 14.63
N LEU A 124 -13.64 -0.90 13.48
CA LEU A 124 -14.62 -0.58 12.44
C LEU A 124 -14.85 -1.75 11.48
N LEU A 125 -13.85 -2.63 11.36
CA LEU A 125 -13.90 -3.84 10.55
C LEU A 125 -13.44 -5.05 11.36
N PRO A 126 -13.92 -6.26 11.04
CA PRO A 126 -13.39 -7.47 11.65
C PRO A 126 -11.90 -7.62 11.34
N MET A 127 -11.10 -7.98 12.36
CA MET A 127 -9.66 -8.18 12.19
C MET A 127 -9.37 -9.30 11.16
N THR A 128 -8.64 -8.96 10.12
CA THR A 128 -8.31 -9.88 9.02
C THR A 128 -6.95 -10.55 9.17
N GLY A 129 -6.05 -10.01 10.02
CA GLY A 129 -4.67 -10.46 10.13
C GLY A 129 -3.80 -10.04 8.95
N LEU A 130 -4.20 -9.00 8.21
CA LEU A 130 -3.36 -8.36 7.20
C LEU A 130 -2.34 -7.47 7.89
N THR A 131 -1.11 -7.56 7.42
CA THR A 131 0.01 -6.76 7.91
C THR A 131 -0.01 -5.35 7.34
N THR A 132 0.42 -4.37 8.11
CA THR A 132 0.58 -2.98 7.63
C THR A 132 1.66 -2.91 6.55
N PRO A 133 1.40 -2.32 5.38
CA PRO A 133 2.39 -2.20 4.33
C PRO A 133 3.67 -1.49 4.83
N PHE A 134 4.84 -1.99 4.45
CA PHE A 134 6.17 -1.42 4.73
C PHE A 134 6.59 -1.33 6.21
N MET A 135 5.68 -1.50 7.17
CA MET A 135 5.93 -1.24 8.60
C MET A 135 5.92 -2.50 9.45
N SER A 136 5.11 -3.50 9.10
CA SER A 136 5.04 -4.72 9.89
C SER A 136 6.23 -5.64 9.68
N ALA A 137 6.58 -6.39 10.74
CA ALA A 137 7.69 -7.34 10.77
C ALA A 137 7.43 -8.66 10.00
N GLY A 138 6.52 -8.66 9.02
CA GLY A 138 6.23 -9.81 8.15
C GLY A 138 7.18 -9.87 6.96
N GLY A 139 8.21 -10.71 6.97
CA GLY A 139 9.24 -10.76 5.93
C GLY A 139 8.69 -10.93 4.50
N SER A 140 7.76 -11.85 4.27
CA SER A 140 7.13 -12.07 2.97
C SER A 140 6.22 -10.91 2.53
N SER A 141 5.47 -10.33 3.46
CA SER A 141 4.62 -9.17 3.19
C SER A 141 5.46 -7.95 2.84
N LEU A 142 6.55 -7.73 3.58
CA LEU A 142 7.48 -6.63 3.33
C LEU A 142 8.07 -6.74 1.92
N MET A 143 8.58 -7.92 1.54
CA MET A 143 9.10 -8.18 0.20
C MET A 143 8.04 -7.91 -0.88
N ALA A 144 6.82 -8.42 -0.71
CA ALA A 144 5.73 -8.21 -1.66
C ALA A 144 5.39 -6.71 -1.83
N ASN A 145 5.34 -5.95 -0.76
CA ASN A 145 5.07 -4.51 -0.81
C ASN A 145 6.21 -3.71 -1.48
N TYR A 146 7.48 -4.09 -1.26
CA TYR A 146 8.61 -3.48 -1.98
C TYR A 146 8.61 -3.82 -3.46
N VAL A 147 8.27 -5.05 -3.85
CA VAL A 147 8.10 -5.44 -5.27
C VAL A 147 6.95 -4.62 -5.90
N LEU A 148 5.81 -4.49 -5.22
CA LEU A 148 4.70 -3.65 -5.65
C LEU A 148 5.17 -2.22 -5.91
N LEU A 149 5.89 -1.62 -4.96
CA LEU A 149 6.41 -0.27 -5.09
C LEU A 149 7.41 -0.14 -6.25
N ALA A 150 8.31 -1.11 -6.42
CA ALA A 150 9.28 -1.12 -7.51
C ALA A 150 8.60 -1.15 -8.89
N ILE A 151 7.54 -1.96 -9.04
CA ILE A 151 6.75 -2.01 -10.28
C ILE A 151 6.06 -0.67 -10.54
N LEU A 152 5.43 -0.07 -9.53
CA LEU A 152 4.81 1.26 -9.65
C LEU A 152 5.82 2.33 -10.07
N LEU A 153 7.01 2.35 -9.46
CA LEU A 153 8.08 3.27 -9.81
C LEU A 153 8.57 3.06 -11.25
N ARG A 154 8.69 1.81 -11.68
CA ARG A 154 9.08 1.49 -13.06
C ARG A 154 8.07 1.98 -14.08
N ILE A 155 6.77 1.75 -13.83
CA ILE A 155 5.69 2.26 -14.69
C ILE A 155 5.68 3.79 -14.68
N SER A 156 5.84 4.42 -13.52
CA SER A 156 5.92 5.88 -13.39
C SER A 156 7.08 6.47 -14.18
N ASN A 157 8.24 5.83 -14.17
CA ASN A 157 9.40 6.26 -14.95
C ASN A 157 9.16 6.09 -16.46
N ALA A 158 8.57 4.97 -16.88
CA ALA A 158 8.21 4.75 -18.28
C ALA A 158 7.20 5.77 -18.80
N ALA A 159 6.19 6.10 -17.97
CA ALA A 159 5.18 7.10 -18.33
C ALA A 159 5.72 8.54 -18.46
N ARG A 160 6.88 8.84 -17.86
CA ARG A 160 7.53 10.16 -17.92
C ARG A 160 8.55 10.29 -19.05
N ARG A 161 8.97 9.20 -19.69
CA ARG A 161 9.91 9.28 -20.82
C ARG A 161 9.20 9.94 -22.00
N PRO A 162 9.75 11.04 -22.58
CA PRO A 162 9.30 11.53 -23.87
C PRO A 162 9.48 10.39 -24.87
N MET A 163 8.51 10.23 -25.79
CA MET A 163 8.74 9.36 -26.95
C MET A 163 10.01 9.84 -27.61
N GLN A 164 11.05 9.01 -27.64
CA GLN A 164 12.05 9.15 -28.67
C GLN A 164 11.25 8.94 -29.96
N GLU A 165 10.98 10.05 -30.68
CA GLU A 165 10.68 9.96 -32.07
C GLU A 165 11.80 9.08 -32.60
N THR A 166 11.43 7.91 -33.06
CA THR A 166 12.25 7.16 -34.00
C THR A 166 12.26 8.04 -35.22
N SER A 167 13.12 9.07 -35.19
CA SER A 167 13.55 9.76 -36.38
C SER A 167 14.10 8.65 -37.25
N GLY A 168 13.19 8.13 -38.08
CA GLY A 168 13.53 7.21 -39.12
C GLY A 168 14.56 7.92 -39.99
N ASN A 169 15.80 7.64 -39.68
CA ASN A 169 16.83 7.73 -40.67
C ASN A 169 16.51 6.60 -41.68
N ALA A 170 15.43 6.80 -42.44
CA ALA A 170 15.26 6.13 -43.72
C ALA A 170 16.48 6.57 -44.53
N PRO A 171 17.39 5.66 -44.90
CA PRO A 171 18.40 6.01 -45.88
C PRO A 171 17.64 6.45 -47.14
N SER A 172 17.76 7.71 -47.49
CA SER A 172 17.33 8.23 -48.77
C SER A 172 18.26 7.68 -49.85
N ASP A 173 18.16 6.39 -50.08
CA ASP A 173 18.83 5.71 -51.18
C ASP A 173 18.04 5.95 -52.48
N THR A 174 17.94 7.23 -52.82
CA THR A 174 17.39 7.66 -54.12
C THR A 174 18.48 7.64 -55.22
N SER A 175 19.66 7.07 -54.93
CA SER A 175 20.77 7.00 -55.88
C SER A 175 20.83 5.70 -56.69
N MET A 176 19.83 4.82 -56.62
CA MET A 176 19.87 3.52 -57.31
C MET A 176 19.08 3.46 -58.62
N PHE A 177 18.56 4.56 -59.12
CA PHE A 177 17.99 4.60 -60.47
C PHE A 177 18.76 5.61 -61.33
N PRO A 178 19.65 5.14 -62.21
CA PRO A 178 20.24 6.01 -63.25
C PRO A 178 19.11 6.52 -64.14
N SER A 179 19.08 7.82 -64.32
CA SER A 179 18.12 8.53 -65.21
C SER A 179 18.16 7.95 -66.62
N VAL A 180 17.01 7.49 -67.10
CA VAL A 180 16.77 6.92 -68.42
C VAL A 180 16.93 7.98 -69.56
N GLN A 181 17.73 9.01 -69.39
CA GLN A 181 17.81 10.11 -70.31
C GLN A 181 19.07 10.16 -71.19
N GLU A 182 19.95 9.11 -71.12
CA GLU A 182 21.16 9.08 -71.98
C GLU A 182 21.16 7.99 -73.05
N ALA A 183 20.03 7.42 -73.43
CA ALA A 183 19.96 6.38 -74.49
C ALA A 183 19.49 6.87 -75.86
N HIS A 184 19.50 8.18 -76.12
CA HIS A 184 19.21 8.70 -77.44
C HIS A 184 20.21 9.82 -77.89
N ARG A 185 21.45 9.39 -78.14
CA ARG A 185 22.37 10.05 -79.05
C ARG A 185 23.31 9.05 -79.68
#